data_e7cb4057550070de505ec45bcb830bcc
#
_entry.id   e7cb4057550070de505ec45bcb830bcc
#
_cell.length_a   1.000
_cell.length_b   1.000
_cell.length_c   1.000
_cell.angle_alpha   90.00
_cell.angle_beta   90.00
_cell.angle_gamma   90.00
#
_symmetry.space_group_name_H-M   'P 1'
#
loop_
_entity.id
_entity.type
_entity.pdbx_description
1 polymer ?
#
loop_
_entity_poly.entity_id
_entity_poly.type
_entity_poly.pdbx_seq_one_letter_code
_entity_poly.pdbx_strand_id
1 'polypeptide(L)'
;MQMADCDWVEQAAAWPDLARWLSVEAAERLGRDWHFLARPAQLAPAGDWRIWLMMAGRGFGKTRAGAEWVRAIAEGDPEARIALVGATLGEARSVMVEGASGVLAVAPWWARPAYAPALRTLTWPNGAQARLFGAAEPESLRGPQFSHGWADEIGKWPGGQAAWDNMMMAMRLGRDPRVGATTTPRPVPLVRALVARDGADVVLTRGRTADNAAHLAAGFVADVTRLYGGTRLGRQELDGELIEEAEGALWTRARLEACRVRHVPGALARVVVAVDPPATAGGDACGIVVVGLGGDGRGYVIADASVAGCSPEGWARAVAQ
;
A
#
# COMPACT_ATOMS: atom_id res chain seq x y z
N MET A 1 21.63 2.64 20.70
CA MET A 1 21.98 1.43 19.92
C MET A 1 20.95 1.33 18.84
N GLN A 2 21.34 1.54 17.58
CA GLN A 2 20.40 1.56 16.46
C GLN A 2 19.94 0.14 16.16
N MET A 3 18.64 -0.07 15.92
CA MET A 3 18.03 -1.39 15.65
C MET A 3 18.74 -2.19 14.54
N ALA A 4 19.47 -1.51 13.64
CA ALA A 4 20.27 -2.15 12.60
C ALA A 4 21.46 -2.97 13.15
N ASP A 5 21.96 -2.62 14.34
CA ASP A 5 23.13 -3.28 14.92
C ASP A 5 22.76 -4.56 15.70
N CYS A 6 21.47 -4.76 16.01
CA CYS A 6 21.02 -5.98 16.71
C CYS A 6 20.79 -7.16 15.77
N ASP A 7 20.32 -6.90 14.53
CA ASP A 7 19.88 -7.95 13.62
C ASP A 7 21.01 -8.90 13.18
N TRP A 8 22.16 -8.36 12.86
CA TRP A 8 23.29 -9.18 12.45
C TRP A 8 23.95 -9.90 13.63
N VAL A 9 23.91 -9.30 14.84
CA VAL A 9 24.45 -9.93 16.05
C VAL A 9 23.64 -11.19 16.42
N GLU A 10 22.31 -11.14 16.31
CA GLU A 10 21.46 -12.30 16.54
C GLU A 10 21.63 -13.35 15.44
N GLN A 11 21.74 -12.93 14.18
CA GLN A 11 21.98 -13.84 13.06
C GLN A 11 23.42 -14.41 13.10
N ALA A 12 24.42 -13.61 13.49
CA ALA A 12 25.77 -14.08 13.70
C ALA A 12 25.91 -15.00 14.93
N ALA A 13 25.07 -14.82 15.95
CA ALA A 13 24.99 -15.75 17.09
C ALA A 13 24.48 -17.13 16.70
N ALA A 14 23.65 -17.21 15.65
CA ALA A 14 23.25 -18.49 15.05
C ALA A 14 24.37 -19.16 14.23
N TRP A 15 25.47 -18.41 13.94
CA TRP A 15 26.61 -18.86 13.14
C TRP A 15 27.93 -18.45 13.80
N PRO A 16 28.22 -18.97 15.01
CA PRO A 16 29.37 -18.51 15.83
C PRO A 16 30.72 -18.70 15.15
N ASP A 17 30.82 -19.62 14.19
CA ASP A 17 32.06 -19.83 13.44
C ASP A 17 32.26 -18.79 12.33
N LEU A 18 31.19 -18.19 11.78
CA LEU A 18 31.29 -17.16 10.75
C LEU A 18 31.95 -15.89 11.29
N ALA A 19 31.59 -15.47 12.50
CA ALA A 19 32.16 -14.30 13.16
C ALA A 19 33.67 -14.39 13.38
N ARG A 20 34.23 -15.59 13.47
CA ARG A 20 35.69 -15.82 13.63
C ARG A 20 36.49 -15.62 12.34
N TRP A 21 35.81 -15.69 11.19
CA TRP A 21 36.47 -15.63 9.88
C TRP A 21 36.29 -14.26 9.19
N LEU A 22 35.41 -13.42 9.72
CA LEU A 22 35.16 -12.10 9.15
C LEU A 22 36.12 -11.06 9.72
N SER A 23 36.75 -10.25 8.85
CA SER A 23 37.36 -9.01 9.27
C SER A 23 36.30 -8.04 9.81
N VAL A 24 36.69 -7.06 10.63
CA VAL A 24 35.78 -6.02 11.14
C VAL A 24 35.03 -5.34 9.97
N GLU A 25 35.75 -5.00 8.89
CA GLU A 25 35.15 -4.40 7.69
C GLU A 25 34.15 -5.33 7.01
N ALA A 26 34.43 -6.62 6.89
CA ALA A 26 33.53 -7.59 6.31
C ALA A 26 32.29 -7.79 7.18
N ALA A 27 32.42 -7.77 8.49
CA ALA A 27 31.33 -7.84 9.44
C ALA A 27 30.43 -6.60 9.36
N GLU A 28 31.01 -5.39 9.26
CA GLU A 28 30.26 -4.15 9.05
C GLU A 28 29.51 -4.15 7.73
N ARG A 29 30.12 -4.62 6.66
CA ARG A 29 29.46 -4.74 5.35
C ARG A 29 28.29 -5.71 5.39
N LEU A 30 28.48 -6.89 5.99
CA LEU A 30 27.45 -7.90 6.13
C LEU A 30 26.27 -7.38 7.00
N GLY A 31 26.56 -6.66 8.08
CA GLY A 31 25.56 -6.01 8.93
C GLY A 31 24.80 -4.87 8.25
N ARG A 32 25.16 -4.51 7.03
CA ARG A 32 24.49 -3.52 6.16
C ARG A 32 24.00 -4.12 4.84
N ASP A 33 24.21 -5.41 4.64
CA ASP A 33 23.72 -6.10 3.45
C ASP A 33 22.23 -6.46 3.62
N TRP A 34 21.39 -5.71 2.91
CA TRP A 34 19.95 -5.91 2.98
C TRP A 34 19.49 -7.29 2.51
N HIS A 35 20.19 -7.90 1.53
CA HIS A 35 19.85 -9.25 1.08
C HIS A 35 20.12 -10.29 2.16
N PHE A 36 21.09 -10.04 3.03
CA PHE A 36 21.37 -10.90 4.17
C PHE A 36 20.40 -10.67 5.33
N LEU A 37 19.99 -9.41 5.58
CA LEU A 37 19.17 -9.01 6.73
C LEU A 37 17.67 -9.17 6.48
N ALA A 38 17.23 -9.05 5.22
CA ALA A 38 15.82 -9.00 4.85
C ALA A 38 15.17 -10.38 4.89
N ARG A 39 13.91 -10.41 5.28
CA ARG A 39 13.04 -11.54 4.97
C ARG A 39 12.71 -11.52 3.47
N PRO A 40 12.46 -12.69 2.82
CA PRO A 40 12.12 -12.74 1.39
C PRO A 40 10.99 -11.78 0.98
N ALA A 41 9.97 -11.62 1.84
CA ALA A 41 8.85 -10.71 1.60
C ALA A 41 9.20 -9.20 1.72
N GLN A 42 10.41 -8.86 2.11
CA GLN A 42 10.91 -7.48 2.17
C GLN A 42 11.84 -7.14 1.01
N LEU A 43 12.23 -8.12 0.21
CA LEU A 43 13.05 -7.93 -0.98
C LEU A 43 12.18 -7.58 -2.19
N ALA A 44 12.68 -6.70 -3.04
CA ALA A 44 12.03 -6.40 -4.30
C ALA A 44 11.91 -7.69 -5.14
N PRO A 45 10.76 -7.93 -5.78
CA PRO A 45 10.57 -9.14 -6.58
C PRO A 45 11.54 -9.19 -7.75
N ALA A 46 11.92 -10.42 -8.13
CA ALA A 46 12.67 -10.65 -9.36
C ALA A 46 11.75 -10.55 -10.59
N GLY A 47 12.35 -10.42 -11.77
CA GLY A 47 11.63 -10.42 -13.04
C GLY A 47 11.12 -9.06 -13.48
N ASP A 48 10.14 -9.10 -14.38
CA ASP A 48 9.57 -7.91 -15.01
C ASP A 48 8.29 -7.50 -14.27
N TRP A 49 8.32 -6.28 -13.71
CA TRP A 49 7.19 -5.67 -13.01
C TRP A 49 7.34 -4.15 -13.05
N ARG A 50 6.22 -3.45 -13.04
CA ARG A 50 6.20 -1.98 -13.01
C ARG A 50 5.97 -1.44 -11.61
N ILE A 51 5.16 -2.13 -10.82
CA ILE A 51 4.79 -1.72 -9.46
C ILE A 51 5.00 -2.89 -8.51
N TRP A 52 5.76 -2.66 -7.44
CA TRP A 52 5.85 -3.55 -6.31
C TRP A 52 4.98 -3.01 -5.17
N LEU A 53 3.85 -3.64 -4.90
CA LEU A 53 2.95 -3.26 -3.82
C LEU A 53 3.21 -4.13 -2.58
N MET A 54 3.83 -3.55 -1.55
CA MET A 54 3.99 -4.18 -0.24
C MET A 54 2.83 -3.80 0.67
N MET A 55 1.85 -4.69 0.82
CA MET A 55 0.69 -4.51 1.67
C MET A 55 0.79 -5.42 2.89
N ALA A 56 1.09 -4.85 4.06
CA ALA A 56 1.39 -5.64 5.25
C ALA A 56 0.96 -4.93 6.54
N GLY A 57 0.86 -5.71 7.63
CA GLY A 57 0.54 -5.23 8.96
C GLY A 57 1.52 -4.17 9.48
N ARG A 58 1.13 -3.49 10.57
CA ARG A 58 1.99 -2.53 11.27
C ARG A 58 3.21 -3.24 11.85
N GLY A 59 4.36 -2.56 11.82
CA GLY A 59 5.61 -3.14 12.34
C GLY A 59 6.23 -4.23 11.47
N PHE A 60 5.65 -4.58 10.31
CA PHE A 60 6.23 -5.55 9.36
C PHE A 60 7.60 -5.13 8.83
N GLY A 61 7.92 -3.82 8.81
CA GLY A 61 9.16 -3.28 8.26
C GLY A 61 9.02 -2.76 6.82
N LYS A 62 7.81 -2.33 6.40
CA LYS A 62 7.53 -1.76 5.08
C LYS A 62 8.42 -0.55 4.76
N THR A 63 8.49 0.40 5.67
CA THR A 63 9.32 1.62 5.51
C THR A 63 10.80 1.28 5.38
N ARG A 64 11.30 0.33 6.18
CA ARG A 64 12.68 -0.16 6.07
C ARG A 64 12.95 -0.77 4.69
N ALA A 65 12.06 -1.64 4.22
CA ALA A 65 12.21 -2.27 2.91
C ALA A 65 12.18 -1.24 1.76
N GLY A 66 11.30 -0.23 1.83
CA GLY A 66 11.27 0.87 0.88
C GLY A 66 12.57 1.70 0.88
N ALA A 67 13.09 2.04 2.05
CA ALA A 67 14.34 2.79 2.18
C ALA A 67 15.55 2.01 1.65
N GLU A 68 15.64 0.71 1.93
CA GLU A 68 16.70 -0.16 1.44
C GLU A 68 16.62 -0.38 -0.09
N TRP A 69 15.41 -0.47 -0.62
CA TRP A 69 15.21 -0.52 -2.06
C TRP A 69 15.69 0.76 -2.75
N VAL A 70 15.35 1.93 -2.21
CA VAL A 70 15.84 3.24 -2.69
C VAL A 70 17.35 3.31 -2.61
N ARG A 71 17.95 2.85 -1.50
CA ARG A 71 19.39 2.80 -1.32
C ARG A 71 20.06 1.94 -2.40
N ALA A 72 19.56 0.73 -2.62
CA ALA A 72 20.13 -0.19 -3.61
C ALA A 72 20.10 0.40 -5.03
N ILE A 73 19.01 1.06 -5.41
CA ILE A 73 18.90 1.75 -6.70
C ILE A 73 19.92 2.88 -6.80
N ALA A 74 20.00 3.75 -5.79
CA ALA A 74 20.87 4.91 -5.80
C ALA A 74 22.34 4.53 -5.78
N GLU A 75 22.73 3.49 -5.03
CA GLU A 75 24.10 2.99 -5.02
C GLU A 75 24.49 2.33 -6.35
N GLY A 76 23.53 1.67 -7.01
CA GLY A 76 23.75 0.95 -8.26
C GLY A 76 23.73 1.80 -9.53
N ASP A 77 23.07 2.98 -9.52
CA ASP A 77 22.90 3.82 -10.70
C ASP A 77 23.12 5.30 -10.37
N PRO A 78 24.26 5.90 -10.80
CA PRO A 78 24.56 7.33 -10.62
C PRO A 78 23.52 8.27 -11.27
N GLU A 79 22.88 7.81 -12.33
CA GLU A 79 21.88 8.59 -13.05
C GLU A 79 20.46 8.45 -12.46
N ALA A 80 20.30 7.65 -11.40
CA ALA A 80 19.00 7.44 -10.78
C ALA A 80 18.39 8.76 -10.30
N ARG A 81 17.12 8.98 -10.66
CA ARG A 81 16.29 10.08 -10.19
C ARG A 81 15.05 9.48 -9.55
N ILE A 82 14.95 9.62 -8.24
CA ILE A 82 13.98 8.87 -7.43
C ILE A 82 12.96 9.82 -6.82
N ALA A 83 11.68 9.54 -6.96
CA ALA A 83 10.62 10.23 -6.23
C ALA A 83 10.36 9.54 -4.88
N LEU A 84 10.37 10.30 -3.79
CA LEU A 84 9.94 9.85 -2.46
C LEU A 84 8.62 10.53 -2.14
N VAL A 85 7.52 9.78 -2.12
CA VAL A 85 6.17 10.35 -1.97
C VAL A 85 5.52 9.80 -0.71
N GLY A 86 5.33 10.66 0.30
CA GLY A 86 4.55 10.37 1.50
C GLY A 86 3.15 10.95 1.43
N ALA A 87 2.29 10.69 2.41
CA ALA A 87 0.96 11.28 2.47
C ALA A 87 1.02 12.82 2.53
N THR A 88 1.98 13.34 3.28
CA THR A 88 2.35 14.76 3.31
C THR A 88 3.86 14.93 3.13
N LEU A 89 4.31 16.12 2.77
CA LEU A 89 5.74 16.43 2.71
C LEU A 89 6.43 16.24 4.08
N GLY A 90 5.72 16.56 5.17
CA GLY A 90 6.20 16.35 6.53
C GLY A 90 6.43 14.88 6.84
N GLU A 91 5.51 13.99 6.46
CA GLU A 91 5.69 12.54 6.60
C GLU A 91 6.79 12.00 5.70
N ALA A 92 6.87 12.46 4.45
CA ALA A 92 7.98 12.08 3.57
C ALA A 92 9.34 12.41 4.19
N ARG A 93 9.47 13.57 4.84
CA ARG A 93 10.70 13.95 5.54
C ARG A 93 10.91 13.13 6.81
N SER A 94 9.96 13.15 7.75
CA SER A 94 10.14 12.61 9.10
C SER A 94 10.16 11.07 9.15
N VAL A 95 9.53 10.39 8.18
CA VAL A 95 9.44 8.93 8.13
C VAL A 95 10.39 8.34 7.09
N MET A 96 10.27 8.80 5.81
CA MET A 96 11.02 8.17 4.73
C MET A 96 12.50 8.57 4.71
N VAL A 97 12.85 9.77 5.18
CA VAL A 97 14.23 10.28 5.15
C VAL A 97 14.90 10.23 6.51
N GLU A 98 14.37 10.95 7.50
CA GLU A 98 14.99 11.17 8.81
C GLU A 98 14.56 10.12 9.86
N GLY A 99 13.55 9.31 9.58
CA GLY A 99 13.03 8.32 10.51
C GLY A 99 14.03 7.18 10.81
N ALA A 100 13.82 6.45 11.90
CA ALA A 100 14.68 5.34 12.33
C ALA A 100 14.85 4.22 11.29
N SER A 101 13.89 4.08 10.36
CA SER A 101 13.95 3.16 9.23
C SER A 101 14.01 3.90 7.88
N GLY A 102 14.30 5.19 7.89
CA GLY A 102 14.38 6.03 6.69
C GLY A 102 15.73 5.93 5.98
N VAL A 103 15.80 6.58 4.81
CA VAL A 103 16.97 6.49 3.92
C VAL A 103 18.27 6.88 4.61
N LEU A 104 18.29 7.91 5.47
CA LEU A 104 19.50 8.32 6.19
C LEU A 104 19.92 7.31 7.25
N ALA A 105 18.98 6.59 7.86
CA ALA A 105 19.29 5.60 8.90
C ALA A 105 19.82 4.29 8.31
N VAL A 106 19.31 3.87 7.15
CA VAL A 106 19.73 2.62 6.49
C VAL A 106 21.02 2.77 5.70
N ALA A 107 21.37 4.00 5.29
CA ALA A 107 22.57 4.26 4.49
C ALA A 107 23.85 4.04 5.31
N PRO A 108 24.80 3.24 4.80
CA PRO A 108 26.12 3.10 5.42
C PRO A 108 26.91 4.42 5.29
N TRP A 109 27.88 4.64 6.18
CA TRP A 109 28.66 5.88 6.22
C TRP A 109 29.39 6.15 4.89
N TRP A 110 29.83 5.11 4.17
CA TRP A 110 30.53 5.23 2.89
C TRP A 110 29.65 5.56 1.69
N ALA A 111 28.34 5.40 1.79
CA ALA A 111 27.36 5.70 0.73
C ALA A 111 26.20 6.57 1.24
N ARG A 112 26.40 7.26 2.38
CA ARG A 112 25.35 8.09 2.97
C ARG A 112 25.08 9.32 2.11
N PRO A 113 23.81 9.55 1.68
CA PRO A 113 23.46 10.73 0.91
C PRO A 113 23.51 12.00 1.77
N ALA A 114 23.87 13.13 1.14
CA ALA A 114 23.68 14.45 1.70
C ALA A 114 22.21 14.86 1.53
N TYR A 115 21.58 15.29 2.63
CA TYR A 115 20.20 15.78 2.59
C TYR A 115 20.19 17.31 2.63
N ALA A 116 19.57 17.94 1.63
CA ALA A 116 19.31 19.37 1.55
C ALA A 116 17.82 19.67 1.79
N PRO A 117 17.38 19.98 3.03
CA PRO A 117 15.98 20.13 3.38
C PRO A 117 15.27 21.22 2.58
N ALA A 118 15.94 22.36 2.32
CA ALA A 118 15.38 23.47 1.55
C ALA A 118 15.07 23.09 0.10
N LEU A 119 15.87 22.20 -0.49
CA LEU A 119 15.68 21.67 -1.84
C LEU A 119 14.82 20.40 -1.85
N ARG A 120 14.50 19.85 -0.68
CA ARG A 120 13.77 18.58 -0.52
C ARG A 120 14.48 17.42 -1.25
N THR A 121 15.83 17.42 -1.25
CA THR A 121 16.63 16.52 -2.10
C THR A 121 17.69 15.80 -1.28
N LEU A 122 17.84 14.51 -1.54
CA LEU A 122 18.96 13.67 -1.15
C LEU A 122 19.88 13.51 -2.35
N THR A 123 21.20 13.61 -2.13
CA THR A 123 22.21 13.39 -3.18
C THR A 123 23.25 12.41 -2.67
N TRP A 124 23.41 11.28 -3.36
CA TRP A 124 24.42 10.28 -3.05
C TRP A 124 25.81 10.69 -3.56
N PRO A 125 26.89 10.13 -2.99
CA PRO A 125 28.26 10.44 -3.42
C PRO A 125 28.53 10.14 -4.90
N ASN A 126 27.81 9.19 -5.50
CA ASN A 126 27.94 8.83 -6.91
C ASN A 126 27.11 9.75 -7.87
N GLY A 127 26.29 10.65 -7.35
CA GLY A 127 25.47 11.57 -8.16
C GLY A 127 23.98 11.21 -8.29
N ALA A 128 23.55 10.04 -7.82
CA ALA A 128 22.15 9.69 -7.73
C ALA A 128 21.37 10.67 -6.84
N GLN A 129 20.09 10.90 -7.14
CA GLN A 129 19.27 11.85 -6.40
C GLN A 129 17.90 11.30 -6.08
N ALA A 130 17.40 11.64 -4.89
CA ALA A 130 16.00 11.43 -4.55
C ALA A 130 15.36 12.75 -4.08
N ARG A 131 14.12 13.00 -4.51
CA ARG A 131 13.37 14.21 -4.19
C ARG A 131 12.07 13.88 -3.48
N LEU A 132 11.71 14.69 -2.46
CA LEU A 132 10.56 14.49 -1.59
C LEU A 132 9.32 15.22 -2.11
N PHE A 133 8.17 14.55 -2.00
CA PHE A 133 6.85 15.05 -2.35
C PHE A 133 5.81 14.63 -1.31
N GLY A 134 4.71 15.40 -1.23
CA GLY A 134 3.52 15.04 -0.49
C GLY A 134 2.37 14.74 -1.44
N ALA A 135 1.66 13.66 -1.23
CA ALA A 135 0.47 13.32 -2.00
C ALA A 135 -0.68 14.33 -1.80
N ALA A 136 -0.67 15.07 -0.70
CA ALA A 136 -1.58 16.18 -0.46
C ALA A 136 -1.41 17.35 -1.48
N GLU A 137 -0.28 17.40 -2.19
CA GLU A 137 0.03 18.39 -3.23
C GLU A 137 0.31 17.69 -4.57
N PRO A 138 -0.68 17.07 -5.23
CA PRO A 138 -0.50 16.26 -6.43
C PRO A 138 0.20 17.01 -7.58
N GLU A 139 -0.07 18.30 -7.71
CA GLU A 139 0.50 19.14 -8.77
C GLU A 139 2.02 19.31 -8.66
N SER A 140 2.59 19.12 -7.47
CA SER A 140 4.04 19.18 -7.27
C SER A 140 4.80 18.06 -7.99
N LEU A 141 4.12 16.97 -8.34
CA LEU A 141 4.65 15.83 -9.11
C LEU A 141 4.63 16.08 -10.63
N ARG A 142 3.97 17.14 -11.08
CA ARG A 142 4.00 17.54 -12.51
C ARG A 142 5.29 18.29 -12.82
N GLY A 143 5.90 17.97 -13.93
CA GLY A 143 7.14 18.61 -14.41
C GLY A 143 8.39 17.77 -14.15
N PRO A 144 8.73 17.36 -12.92
CA PRO A 144 9.87 16.47 -12.67
C PRO A 144 9.75 15.15 -13.43
N GLN A 145 10.91 14.48 -13.63
CA GLN A 145 10.99 13.16 -14.25
C GLN A 145 11.82 12.24 -13.36
N PHE A 146 11.41 10.97 -13.28
CA PHE A 146 12.05 10.00 -12.41
C PHE A 146 12.24 8.66 -13.12
N SER A 147 13.27 7.93 -12.73
CA SER A 147 13.51 6.54 -13.09
C SER A 147 12.85 5.57 -12.11
N HIS A 148 12.75 5.98 -10.85
CA HIS A 148 12.16 5.17 -9.79
C HIS A 148 11.31 6.02 -8.85
N GLY A 149 10.39 5.38 -8.14
CA GLY A 149 9.60 6.05 -7.13
C GLY A 149 9.27 5.16 -5.94
N TRP A 150 9.33 5.72 -4.74
CA TRP A 150 8.83 5.07 -3.54
C TRP A 150 7.65 5.86 -2.98
N ALA A 151 6.47 5.20 -2.98
CA ALA A 151 5.19 5.71 -2.51
C ALA A 151 4.87 5.08 -1.15
N ASP A 152 5.03 5.83 -0.05
CA ASP A 152 4.84 5.29 1.29
C ASP A 152 3.42 5.53 1.81
N GLU A 153 2.82 4.46 2.39
CA GLU A 153 1.47 4.44 3.00
C GLU A 153 0.37 5.01 2.09
N ILE A 154 0.32 4.53 0.84
CA ILE A 154 -0.64 5.00 -0.19
C ILE A 154 -2.10 4.92 0.25
N GLY A 155 -2.47 4.02 1.17
CA GLY A 155 -3.80 3.93 1.76
C GLY A 155 -4.20 5.12 2.62
N LYS A 156 -3.27 6.03 2.96
CA LYS A 156 -3.53 7.25 3.72
C LYS A 156 -3.57 8.51 2.84
N TRP A 157 -3.23 8.41 1.56
CA TRP A 157 -3.03 9.58 0.72
C TRP A 157 -4.30 10.38 0.52
N PRO A 158 -4.34 11.67 0.90
CA PRO A 158 -5.45 12.55 0.56
C PRO A 158 -5.52 12.71 -0.96
N GLY A 159 -6.70 12.46 -1.56
CA GLY A 159 -6.82 12.53 -3.01
C GLY A 159 -5.87 11.58 -3.76
N GLY A 160 -5.60 10.40 -3.19
CA GLY A 160 -4.52 9.51 -3.58
C GLY A 160 -4.44 9.14 -5.06
N GLN A 161 -5.59 9.07 -5.75
CA GLN A 161 -5.59 8.77 -7.19
C GLN A 161 -4.89 9.86 -8.01
N ALA A 162 -5.15 11.14 -7.74
CA ALA A 162 -4.51 12.24 -8.50
C ALA A 162 -2.99 12.29 -8.29
N ALA A 163 -2.53 12.10 -7.04
CA ALA A 163 -1.10 12.04 -6.74
C ALA A 163 -0.43 10.83 -7.40
N TRP A 164 -1.10 9.67 -7.36
CA TRP A 164 -0.63 8.46 -8.02
C TRP A 164 -0.51 8.63 -9.53
N ASP A 165 -1.53 9.16 -10.18
CA ASP A 165 -1.53 9.37 -11.64
C ASP A 165 -0.42 10.34 -12.06
N ASN A 166 -0.24 11.45 -11.34
CA ASN A 166 0.84 12.41 -11.61
C ASN A 166 2.22 11.77 -11.38
N MET A 167 2.39 10.96 -10.34
CA MET A 167 3.61 10.21 -10.09
C MET A 167 3.88 9.24 -11.23
N MET A 168 2.90 8.43 -11.65
CA MET A 168 3.07 7.46 -12.74
C MET A 168 3.41 8.14 -14.08
N MET A 169 2.85 9.31 -14.37
CA MET A 169 3.22 10.13 -15.53
C MET A 169 4.63 10.70 -15.45
N ALA A 170 5.17 10.90 -14.23
CA ALA A 170 6.53 11.35 -14.01
C ALA A 170 7.57 10.23 -14.16
N MET A 171 7.17 8.94 -14.10
CA MET A 171 8.04 7.77 -14.28
C MET A 171 8.39 7.54 -15.75
N ARG A 172 9.36 8.28 -16.27
CA ARG A 172 9.74 8.29 -17.68
C ARG A 172 11.24 8.45 -17.97
N LEU A 173 12.09 8.31 -16.94
CA LEU A 173 13.55 8.25 -17.11
C LEU A 173 14.03 6.80 -17.07
N GLY A 174 15.19 6.57 -17.68
CA GLY A 174 15.79 5.25 -17.72
C GLY A 174 15.06 4.29 -18.67
N ARG A 175 15.51 3.03 -18.65
CA ARG A 175 14.98 1.98 -19.53
C ARG A 175 13.73 1.32 -18.95
N ASP A 176 13.66 1.21 -17.62
CA ASP A 176 12.65 0.43 -16.93
C ASP A 176 12.22 1.16 -15.63
N PRO A 177 11.38 2.20 -15.75
CA PRO A 177 10.92 2.96 -14.59
C PRO A 177 10.03 2.10 -13.69
N ARG A 178 10.37 2.02 -12.38
CA ARG A 178 9.69 1.17 -11.39
C ARG A 178 9.22 1.96 -10.18
N VAL A 179 8.12 1.48 -9.58
CA VAL A 179 7.56 2.07 -8.37
C VAL A 179 7.43 1.01 -7.28
N GLY A 180 8.05 1.26 -6.12
CA GLY A 180 7.76 0.55 -4.88
C GLY A 180 6.66 1.29 -4.12
N ALA A 181 5.56 0.63 -3.80
CA ALA A 181 4.46 1.19 -3.03
C ALA A 181 4.28 0.40 -1.73
N THR A 182 4.12 1.10 -0.62
CA THR A 182 3.87 0.48 0.69
C THR A 182 2.53 0.92 1.23
N THR A 183 1.83 0.04 1.91
CA THR A 183 0.59 0.38 2.62
C THR A 183 0.25 -0.62 3.71
N THR A 184 -0.38 -0.14 4.78
CA THR A 184 -1.27 -0.95 5.59
C THR A 184 -2.57 -1.14 4.82
N PRO A 185 -3.23 -2.31 4.84
CA PRO A 185 -4.43 -2.55 4.05
C PRO A 185 -5.54 -1.57 4.40
N ARG A 186 -5.96 -0.79 3.42
CA ARG A 186 -7.13 0.08 3.48
C ARG A 186 -7.92 -0.05 2.19
N PRO A 187 -9.23 -0.26 2.25
CA PRO A 187 -10.05 -0.49 1.06
C PRO A 187 -10.38 0.79 0.30
N VAL A 188 -9.37 1.66 0.10
CA VAL A 188 -9.50 2.86 -0.74
C VAL A 188 -9.39 2.49 -2.23
N PRO A 189 -10.00 3.26 -3.15
CA PRO A 189 -10.04 2.94 -4.57
C PRO A 189 -8.66 2.65 -5.17
N LEU A 190 -7.64 3.46 -4.87
CA LEU A 190 -6.27 3.26 -5.34
C LEU A 190 -5.69 1.90 -4.95
N VAL A 191 -5.81 1.52 -3.67
CA VAL A 191 -5.29 0.22 -3.18
C VAL A 191 -6.01 -0.94 -3.84
N ARG A 192 -7.34 -0.87 -3.97
CA ARG A 192 -8.14 -1.89 -4.66
C ARG A 192 -7.73 -2.05 -6.13
N ALA A 193 -7.57 -0.92 -6.84
CA ALA A 193 -7.15 -0.94 -8.23
C ALA A 193 -5.77 -1.57 -8.43
N LEU A 194 -4.82 -1.32 -7.52
CA LEU A 194 -3.50 -1.94 -7.58
C LEU A 194 -3.55 -3.43 -7.25
N VAL A 195 -4.30 -3.83 -6.21
CA VAL A 195 -4.47 -5.25 -5.84
C VAL A 195 -5.12 -6.05 -6.97
N ALA A 196 -6.07 -5.46 -7.70
CA ALA A 196 -6.73 -6.11 -8.85
C ALA A 196 -5.78 -6.36 -10.04
N ARG A 197 -4.62 -5.70 -10.08
CA ARG A 197 -3.60 -5.84 -11.13
C ARG A 197 -2.46 -6.80 -10.73
N ASP A 198 -2.56 -7.46 -9.55
CA ASP A 198 -1.56 -8.44 -9.11
C ASP A 198 -1.41 -9.56 -10.14
N GLY A 199 -0.16 -9.90 -10.48
CA GLY A 199 0.16 -10.86 -11.54
C GLY A 199 0.16 -10.31 -12.97
N ALA A 200 -0.23 -9.03 -13.17
CA ALA A 200 -0.09 -8.33 -14.45
C ALA A 200 1.19 -7.47 -14.45
N ASP A 201 1.08 -6.21 -14.14
CA ASP A 201 2.20 -5.26 -14.00
C ASP A 201 2.47 -4.86 -12.54
N VAL A 202 1.68 -5.38 -11.62
CA VAL A 202 1.83 -5.26 -10.17
C VAL A 202 2.27 -6.60 -9.58
N VAL A 203 3.25 -6.57 -8.69
CA VAL A 203 3.58 -7.70 -7.82
C VAL A 203 3.22 -7.33 -6.40
N LEU A 204 2.29 -8.08 -5.83
CA LEU A 204 1.79 -7.88 -4.47
C LEU A 204 2.54 -8.75 -3.47
N THR A 205 3.21 -8.11 -2.52
CA THR A 205 3.80 -8.77 -1.35
C THR A 205 2.93 -8.53 -0.13
N ARG A 206 2.65 -9.60 0.61
CA ARG A 206 1.88 -9.55 1.86
C ARG A 206 2.76 -9.93 3.05
N GLY A 207 2.38 -9.45 4.25
CA GLY A 207 3.05 -9.82 5.48
C GLY A 207 2.28 -9.40 6.72
N ARG A 208 2.57 -10.05 7.84
CA ARG A 208 1.93 -9.85 9.12
C ARG A 208 2.86 -9.14 10.09
N THR A 209 2.32 -8.48 11.09
CA THR A 209 3.09 -7.93 12.23
C THR A 209 3.94 -9.02 12.90
N ALA A 210 3.36 -10.21 13.08
CA ALA A 210 4.03 -11.34 13.70
C ALA A 210 5.29 -11.82 12.97
N ASP A 211 5.36 -11.64 11.64
CA ASP A 211 6.54 -12.02 10.85
C ASP A 211 7.78 -11.21 11.23
N ASN A 212 7.61 -10.10 11.95
CA ASN A 212 8.68 -9.21 12.42
C ASN A 212 8.79 -9.16 13.95
N ALA A 213 8.25 -10.15 14.65
CA ALA A 213 8.16 -10.15 16.12
C ALA A 213 9.53 -9.97 16.81
N ALA A 214 10.60 -10.57 16.25
CA ALA A 214 11.97 -10.47 16.81
C ALA A 214 12.51 -9.03 16.83
N HIS A 215 12.03 -8.14 15.94
CA HIS A 215 12.50 -6.75 15.83
C HIS A 215 11.52 -5.74 16.42
N LEU A 216 10.47 -6.21 17.09
CA LEU A 216 9.50 -5.36 17.78
C LEU A 216 9.77 -5.34 19.27
N ALA A 217 9.27 -4.32 19.97
CA ALA A 217 9.42 -4.24 21.42
C ALA A 217 8.89 -5.51 22.09
N ALA A 218 9.61 -6.00 23.10
CA ALA A 218 9.20 -7.17 23.86
C ALA A 218 7.78 -6.99 24.41
N GLY A 219 6.92 -7.98 24.22
CA GLY A 219 5.52 -7.93 24.62
C GLY A 219 4.58 -7.21 23.65
N PHE A 220 5.07 -6.38 22.73
CA PHE A 220 4.20 -5.63 21.79
C PHE A 220 3.27 -6.55 21.00
N VAL A 221 3.81 -7.60 20.38
CA VAL A 221 3.01 -8.56 19.58
C VAL A 221 1.97 -9.25 20.47
N ALA A 222 2.35 -9.67 21.67
CA ALA A 222 1.41 -10.29 22.62
C ALA A 222 0.28 -9.33 23.02
N ASP A 223 0.63 -8.07 23.34
CA ASP A 223 -0.34 -7.05 23.73
C ASP A 223 -1.32 -6.70 22.62
N VAL A 224 -0.83 -6.44 21.41
CA VAL A 224 -1.72 -6.10 20.29
C VAL A 224 -2.57 -7.30 19.85
N THR A 225 -2.04 -8.53 19.95
CA THR A 225 -2.79 -9.75 19.66
C THR A 225 -3.89 -9.96 20.72
N ARG A 226 -3.59 -9.72 22.00
CA ARG A 226 -4.58 -9.80 23.08
C ARG A 226 -5.71 -8.78 22.90
N LEU A 227 -5.38 -7.54 22.49
CA LEU A 227 -6.35 -6.46 22.36
C LEU A 227 -7.17 -6.53 21.07
N TYR A 228 -6.54 -6.95 19.98
CA TYR A 228 -7.12 -6.85 18.64
C TYR A 228 -7.21 -8.17 17.89
N GLY A 229 -6.63 -9.26 18.42
CA GLY A 229 -6.68 -10.58 17.79
C GLY A 229 -8.11 -11.03 17.53
N GLY A 230 -8.38 -11.56 16.34
CA GLY A 230 -9.72 -11.97 15.91
C GLY A 230 -10.69 -10.84 15.57
N THR A 231 -10.35 -9.58 15.88
CA THR A 231 -11.16 -8.42 15.47
C THR A 231 -10.89 -8.05 14.01
N ARG A 232 -11.81 -7.32 13.39
CA ARG A 232 -11.60 -6.74 12.06
C ARG A 232 -10.35 -5.85 12.02
N LEU A 233 -10.19 -4.98 13.02
CA LEU A 233 -9.04 -4.11 13.14
C LEU A 233 -7.74 -4.91 13.23
N GLY A 234 -7.71 -5.99 14.01
CA GLY A 234 -6.55 -6.88 14.10
C GLY A 234 -6.20 -7.54 12.77
N ARG A 235 -7.18 -8.09 12.06
CA ARG A 235 -6.96 -8.66 10.73
C ARG A 235 -6.39 -7.64 9.75
N GLN A 236 -6.92 -6.42 9.74
CA GLN A 236 -6.43 -5.36 8.87
C GLN A 236 -5.05 -4.86 9.28
N GLU A 237 -4.87 -4.45 10.54
CA GLU A 237 -3.68 -3.74 11.01
C GLU A 237 -2.52 -4.67 11.39
N LEU A 238 -2.80 -5.93 11.78
CA LEU A 238 -1.79 -6.90 12.20
C LEU A 238 -1.56 -8.00 11.18
N ASP A 239 -2.64 -8.57 10.60
CA ASP A 239 -2.51 -9.68 9.66
C ASP A 239 -2.34 -9.22 8.21
N GLY A 240 -2.48 -7.93 7.94
CA GLY A 240 -2.29 -7.38 6.60
C GLY A 240 -3.41 -7.72 5.62
N GLU A 241 -4.63 -8.01 6.10
CA GLU A 241 -5.78 -8.37 5.27
C GLU A 241 -6.52 -7.13 4.76
N LEU A 242 -6.77 -7.08 3.45
CA LEU A 242 -7.63 -6.05 2.86
C LEU A 242 -9.10 -6.44 3.08
N ILE A 243 -9.75 -5.80 4.05
CA ILE A 243 -11.13 -6.08 4.41
C ILE A 243 -12.03 -5.03 3.76
N GLU A 244 -12.84 -5.45 2.82
CA GLU A 244 -13.71 -4.58 2.03
C GLU A 244 -15.05 -4.25 2.72
N GLU A 245 -15.44 -5.01 3.72
CA GLU A 245 -16.74 -4.85 4.38
C GLU A 245 -16.73 -3.74 5.42
N ALA A 246 -17.76 -2.90 5.42
CA ALA A 246 -17.96 -1.90 6.48
C ALA A 246 -18.34 -2.59 7.80
N GLU A 247 -17.81 -2.09 8.93
CA GLU A 247 -18.19 -2.57 10.25
C GLU A 247 -19.68 -2.28 10.50
N GLY A 248 -20.42 -3.28 10.97
CA GLY A 248 -21.88 -3.15 11.14
C GLY A 248 -22.67 -3.15 9.83
N ALA A 249 -22.04 -3.47 8.69
CA ALA A 249 -22.76 -3.62 7.43
C ALA A 249 -23.91 -4.63 7.57
N LEU A 250 -25.12 -4.17 7.27
CA LEU A 250 -26.32 -5.01 7.27
C LEU A 250 -26.18 -6.14 6.25
N TRP A 251 -25.54 -5.85 5.12
CA TRP A 251 -25.27 -6.74 4.00
C TRP A 251 -23.77 -6.98 3.86
N THR A 252 -23.29 -8.07 4.44
CA THR A 252 -21.94 -8.56 4.21
C THR A 252 -21.88 -9.36 2.91
N ARG A 253 -20.71 -9.40 2.24
CA ARG A 253 -20.55 -10.22 1.03
C ARG A 253 -20.87 -11.69 1.28
N ALA A 254 -20.44 -12.24 2.42
CA ALA A 254 -20.76 -13.61 2.80
C ALA A 254 -22.28 -13.84 2.93
N ARG A 255 -23.01 -12.88 3.50
CA ARG A 255 -24.49 -12.94 3.60
C ARG A 255 -25.14 -12.83 2.22
N LEU A 256 -24.67 -11.91 1.37
CA LEU A 256 -25.18 -11.78 0.00
C LEU A 256 -24.98 -13.08 -0.81
N GLU A 257 -23.80 -13.68 -0.72
CA GLU A 257 -23.52 -14.96 -1.42
C GLU A 257 -24.35 -16.11 -0.85
N ALA A 258 -24.55 -16.18 0.46
CA ALA A 258 -25.42 -17.19 1.08
C ALA A 258 -26.89 -17.03 0.70
N CYS A 259 -27.32 -15.80 0.40
CA CYS A 259 -28.70 -15.51 -0.04
C CYS A 259 -28.87 -15.59 -1.57
N ARG A 260 -27.81 -15.80 -2.34
CA ARG A 260 -27.87 -15.83 -3.80
C ARG A 260 -28.68 -17.02 -4.29
N VAL A 261 -29.66 -16.76 -5.12
CA VAL A 261 -30.48 -17.77 -5.80
C VAL A 261 -30.27 -17.68 -7.32
N ARG A 262 -30.38 -18.80 -8.02
CA ARG A 262 -30.23 -18.82 -9.48
C ARG A 262 -31.52 -18.36 -10.19
N HIS A 263 -32.66 -18.62 -9.58
CA HIS A 263 -33.97 -18.27 -10.11
C HIS A 263 -34.88 -17.86 -8.96
N VAL A 264 -35.77 -16.90 -9.22
CA VAL A 264 -36.83 -16.56 -8.29
C VAL A 264 -37.84 -17.73 -8.27
N PRO A 265 -38.11 -18.33 -7.12
CA PRO A 265 -39.06 -19.45 -7.05
C PRO A 265 -40.49 -18.95 -7.26
N GLY A 266 -41.15 -19.39 -8.34
CA GLY A 266 -42.54 -19.11 -8.63
C GLY A 266 -42.83 -17.70 -9.17
N ALA A 267 -44.12 -17.35 -9.18
CA ALA A 267 -44.57 -16.03 -9.62
C ALA A 267 -44.36 -14.99 -8.50
N LEU A 268 -44.04 -13.77 -8.91
CA LEU A 268 -43.91 -12.63 -7.99
C LEU A 268 -45.30 -12.04 -7.69
N ALA A 269 -45.63 -11.88 -6.42
CA ALA A 269 -46.85 -11.26 -5.97
C ALA A 269 -46.87 -9.74 -6.18
N ARG A 270 -45.65 -9.11 -6.12
CA ARG A 270 -45.46 -7.67 -6.28
C ARG A 270 -44.04 -7.38 -6.71
N VAL A 271 -43.86 -6.36 -7.53
CA VAL A 271 -42.55 -5.80 -7.87
C VAL A 271 -42.51 -4.32 -7.48
N VAL A 272 -41.44 -3.87 -6.90
CA VAL A 272 -41.19 -2.47 -6.53
C VAL A 272 -39.81 -2.05 -7.03
N VAL A 273 -39.69 -0.78 -7.41
CA VAL A 273 -38.42 -0.15 -7.74
C VAL A 273 -38.10 0.84 -6.63
N ALA A 274 -37.00 0.60 -5.94
CA ALA A 274 -36.47 1.52 -4.92
C ALA A 274 -35.48 2.45 -5.57
N VAL A 275 -35.56 3.76 -5.27
CA VAL A 275 -34.68 4.79 -5.84
C VAL A 275 -34.06 5.60 -4.71
N ASP A 276 -32.74 5.73 -4.74
CA ASP A 276 -31.96 6.57 -3.83
C ASP A 276 -31.19 7.61 -4.67
N PRO A 277 -31.79 8.80 -4.90
CA PRO A 277 -31.19 9.80 -5.76
C PRO A 277 -30.03 10.51 -5.07
N PRO A 278 -28.95 10.85 -5.81
CA PRO A 278 -27.83 11.61 -5.26
C PRO A 278 -28.26 13.05 -4.92
N ALA A 279 -27.63 13.61 -3.87
CA ALA A 279 -27.92 14.98 -3.45
C ALA A 279 -27.46 16.06 -4.45
N THR A 280 -26.49 15.73 -5.33
CA THR A 280 -25.91 16.66 -6.32
C THR A 280 -25.71 15.98 -7.68
N ALA A 281 -25.78 16.75 -8.76
CA ALA A 281 -25.62 16.24 -10.14
C ALA A 281 -24.18 15.66 -10.45
N GLY A 282 -23.18 16.02 -9.66
CA GLY A 282 -21.82 15.51 -9.78
C GLY A 282 -21.41 14.57 -8.64
N GLY A 283 -22.38 14.11 -7.82
CA GLY A 283 -22.16 13.24 -6.67
C GLY A 283 -22.13 11.74 -7.01
N ASP A 284 -22.50 10.94 -6.03
CA ASP A 284 -22.56 9.48 -6.14
C ASP A 284 -23.61 9.03 -7.19
N ALA A 285 -23.58 7.74 -7.54
CA ALA A 285 -24.58 7.15 -8.42
C ALA A 285 -25.99 7.25 -7.80
N CYS A 286 -27.02 7.41 -8.64
CA CYS A 286 -28.39 7.18 -8.25
C CYS A 286 -28.61 5.67 -8.07
N GLY A 287 -28.89 5.23 -6.85
CA GLY A 287 -29.21 3.84 -6.55
C GLY A 287 -30.62 3.51 -7.07
N ILE A 288 -30.73 2.49 -7.95
CA ILE A 288 -32.01 2.00 -8.48
C ILE A 288 -31.99 0.48 -8.34
N VAL A 289 -32.84 -0.06 -7.46
CA VAL A 289 -32.92 -1.50 -7.20
C VAL A 289 -34.35 -2.02 -7.42
N VAL A 290 -34.48 -3.06 -8.23
CA VAL A 290 -35.75 -3.74 -8.50
C VAL A 290 -35.86 -4.92 -7.56
N VAL A 291 -36.95 -4.98 -6.78
CA VAL A 291 -37.18 -6.03 -5.80
C VAL A 291 -38.60 -6.64 -6.02
N GLY A 292 -38.68 -7.96 -6.09
CA GLY A 292 -39.90 -8.70 -6.18
C GLY A 292 -40.25 -9.42 -4.86
N LEU A 293 -41.52 -9.44 -4.48
CA LEU A 293 -42.04 -10.27 -3.40
C LEU A 293 -42.45 -11.63 -3.96
N GLY A 294 -41.81 -12.70 -3.52
CA GLY A 294 -42.18 -14.07 -3.88
C GLY A 294 -43.40 -14.57 -3.13
N GLY A 295 -44.02 -15.60 -3.65
CA GLY A 295 -45.15 -16.29 -2.99
C GLY A 295 -44.78 -16.93 -1.63
N ASP A 296 -43.49 -17.11 -1.36
CA ASP A 296 -42.94 -17.57 -0.09
C ASP A 296 -42.76 -16.46 0.95
N GLY A 297 -43.16 -15.23 0.63
CA GLY A 297 -43.05 -14.06 1.49
C GLY A 297 -41.65 -13.44 1.56
N ARG A 298 -40.71 -13.89 0.73
CA ARG A 298 -39.33 -13.35 0.67
C ARG A 298 -39.19 -12.27 -0.39
N GLY A 299 -38.34 -11.27 -0.11
CA GLY A 299 -37.91 -10.27 -1.09
C GLY A 299 -36.77 -10.81 -1.94
N TYR A 300 -36.85 -10.66 -3.25
CA TYR A 300 -35.84 -11.05 -4.22
C TYR A 300 -35.32 -9.80 -4.95
N VAL A 301 -34.04 -9.51 -4.87
CA VAL A 301 -33.41 -8.49 -5.70
C VAL A 301 -33.29 -9.07 -7.12
N ILE A 302 -34.00 -8.43 -8.05
CA ILE A 302 -34.12 -8.87 -9.45
C ILE A 302 -33.07 -8.20 -10.30
N ALA A 303 -32.89 -6.90 -10.11
CA ALA A 303 -31.92 -6.12 -10.87
C ALA A 303 -31.36 -4.97 -10.05
N ASP A 304 -30.09 -4.63 -10.33
CA ASP A 304 -29.44 -3.37 -9.99
C ASP A 304 -29.38 -2.54 -11.29
N ALA A 305 -30.19 -1.48 -11.36
CA ALA A 305 -30.28 -0.55 -12.47
C ALA A 305 -29.67 0.82 -12.14
N SER A 306 -28.80 0.87 -11.12
CA SER A 306 -28.14 2.10 -10.65
C SER A 306 -27.39 2.79 -11.78
N VAL A 307 -27.47 4.13 -11.85
CA VAL A 307 -26.83 4.94 -12.89
C VAL A 307 -25.98 6.05 -12.28
N ALA A 308 -24.81 6.30 -12.86
CA ALA A 308 -23.90 7.35 -12.44
C ALA A 308 -23.86 8.49 -13.47
N GLY A 309 -23.59 9.72 -13.00
CA GLY A 309 -23.38 10.88 -13.87
C GLY A 309 -24.62 11.34 -14.64
N CYS A 310 -25.81 10.94 -14.20
CA CYS A 310 -27.06 11.31 -14.85
C CYS A 310 -27.73 12.51 -14.18
N SER A 311 -28.41 13.33 -14.98
CA SER A 311 -29.34 14.37 -14.48
C SER A 311 -30.58 13.72 -13.83
N PRO A 312 -31.38 14.49 -13.05
CA PRO A 312 -32.66 14.00 -12.50
C PRO A 312 -33.57 13.39 -13.54
N GLU A 313 -33.63 13.96 -14.73
CA GLU A 313 -34.42 13.40 -15.84
C GLU A 313 -33.82 12.09 -16.37
N GLY A 314 -32.47 11.96 -16.37
CA GLY A 314 -31.77 10.75 -16.82
C GLY A 314 -32.07 9.53 -15.93
N TRP A 315 -31.95 9.67 -14.60
CA TRP A 315 -32.26 8.55 -13.70
C TRP A 315 -33.77 8.29 -13.60
N ALA A 316 -34.63 9.32 -13.76
CA ALA A 316 -36.09 9.10 -13.85
C ALA A 316 -36.48 8.23 -15.06
N ARG A 317 -35.79 8.41 -16.20
CA ARG A 317 -35.96 7.53 -17.37
C ARG A 317 -35.49 6.10 -17.09
N ALA A 318 -34.37 5.93 -16.38
CA ALA A 318 -33.86 4.60 -16.02
C ALA A 318 -34.83 3.85 -15.09
N VAL A 319 -35.55 4.56 -14.22
CA VAL A 319 -36.62 3.97 -13.37
C VAL A 319 -37.84 3.53 -14.18
N ALA A 320 -38.13 4.21 -15.28
CA ALA A 320 -39.31 3.95 -16.12
C ALA A 320 -39.10 2.83 -17.15
N GLN A 321 -37.88 2.39 -17.38
CA GLN A 321 -37.53 1.27 -18.27
C GLN A 321 -37.57 -0.07 -17.52
#